data_1b621a842cf0230d26edf82c3e5db23a
#
_entry.id   1b621a842cf0230d26edf82c3e5db23a
#
_cell.length_a   1.000
_cell.length_b   1.000
_cell.length_c   1.000
_cell.angle_alpha   90.00
_cell.angle_beta   90.00
_cell.angle_gamma   90.00
#
_symmetry.space_group_name_H-M   'P 1'
#
loop_
_entity.id
_entity.type
_entity.pdbx_description
1 polymer ?
#
loop_
_entity_poly.entity_id
_entity_poly.type
_entity_poly.pdbx_seq_one_letter_code
_entity_poly.pdbx_strand_id
1 'polypeptide(L)'
;MRRSKRLRPWFGLAVVAAGALVALTPAAVLARSNATPVNTAAPTVTGTEREGQTLTAGNGTWSNNPTSFEYKWQRCTIDGTACGDIAGATEKTYKPVQGDVGHALTVEVTAVNADGRATAASQPTDPISDASGPNYTVRPALSGSATVGEELQSTTGTWSPTPTSTTRQWQRCDSDNTDCRNIVGATGQTYGVRAGDAGDRLRVLVTARTASGVSYATSNTSAAVPGGSTSTTTTTVSGNKAPTLTFLSLRRVGVRVYARFRVCDDKLGKTTIIERDNKARALSAQRKFSVVRKTSCATFARNWVPASRFRTPGRYVVTLRAVDTSGRLSLIRSRSLVRR
;
A
#
# COMPACT_ATOMS: atom_id res chain seq x y z
N MET A 1 -18.54 -108.22 -34.64
CA MET A 1 -17.05 -108.28 -34.78
C MET A 1 -16.47 -106.84 -34.72
N ARG A 2 -15.41 -106.67 -33.96
CA ARG A 2 -14.44 -105.56 -33.81
C ARG A 2 -14.72 -104.59 -32.66
N ARG A 3 -14.10 -104.92 -31.73
CA ARG A 3 -13.15 -104.45 -30.69
C ARG A 3 -13.13 -102.91 -30.43
N SER A 4 -13.53 -102.62 -29.23
CA SER A 4 -13.25 -101.44 -28.48
C SER A 4 -11.76 -101.22 -28.24
N LYS A 5 -11.27 -99.97 -28.38
CA LYS A 5 -10.02 -99.53 -27.74
C LYS A 5 -10.33 -98.34 -26.85
N ARG A 6 -10.19 -98.58 -25.57
CA ARG A 6 -10.23 -97.53 -24.54
C ARG A 6 -8.94 -96.79 -24.61
N LEU A 7 -9.03 -95.46 -24.66
CA LEU A 7 -7.90 -94.55 -24.43
C LEU A 7 -8.08 -93.92 -23.06
N ARG A 8 -7.05 -93.99 -22.28
CA ARG A 8 -6.95 -93.41 -20.92
C ARG A 8 -6.83 -91.91 -20.98
N PRO A 9 -7.39 -91.10 -20.03
CA PRO A 9 -7.14 -89.67 -19.93
C PRO A 9 -5.81 -89.43 -19.18
N TRP A 10 -4.98 -88.63 -19.78
CA TRP A 10 -3.80 -88.07 -19.15
C TRP A 10 -4.24 -86.82 -18.40
N PHE A 11 -4.04 -86.80 -17.11
CA PHE A 11 -4.12 -85.61 -16.28
C PHE A 11 -2.89 -84.79 -16.54
N GLY A 12 -3.08 -83.65 -17.28
CA GLY A 12 -2.08 -82.59 -17.40
C GLY A 12 -2.28 -81.61 -16.28
N LEU A 13 -1.25 -81.50 -15.44
CA LEU A 13 -1.17 -80.53 -14.37
C LEU A 13 -0.95 -79.16 -15.02
N ALA A 14 -1.98 -78.27 -15.06
CA ALA A 14 -1.83 -76.92 -15.48
C ALA A 14 -1.28 -76.08 -14.31
N VAL A 15 -0.02 -75.71 -14.39
CA VAL A 15 0.59 -74.73 -13.49
C VAL A 15 0.08 -73.36 -13.90
N VAL A 16 -0.83 -72.80 -13.09
CA VAL A 16 -1.26 -71.40 -13.23
C VAL A 16 -0.17 -70.52 -12.62
N ALA A 17 0.65 -69.89 -13.47
CA ALA A 17 1.54 -68.87 -13.06
C ALA A 17 0.71 -67.57 -12.82
N ALA A 18 0.48 -67.23 -11.54
CA ALA A 18 -0.10 -66.01 -11.15
C ALA A 18 0.92 -64.87 -11.41
N GLY A 19 0.85 -64.27 -12.59
CA GLY A 19 1.58 -63.06 -12.89
C GLY A 19 0.98 -61.86 -12.08
N ALA A 20 1.71 -61.42 -11.06
CA ALA A 20 1.38 -60.19 -10.34
C ALA A 20 1.60 -59.01 -11.30
N LEU A 21 0.53 -58.43 -11.85
CA LEU A 21 0.57 -57.12 -12.49
C LEU A 21 0.82 -56.08 -11.40
N VAL A 22 2.07 -55.64 -11.29
CA VAL A 22 2.40 -54.45 -10.55
C VAL A 22 1.86 -53.27 -11.36
N ALA A 23 0.69 -52.76 -10.98
CA ALA A 23 0.17 -51.49 -11.50
C ALA A 23 1.09 -50.38 -11.01
N LEU A 24 1.99 -49.91 -11.86
CA LEU A 24 2.69 -48.65 -11.68
C LEU A 24 1.63 -47.53 -11.73
N THR A 25 1.16 -47.09 -10.57
CA THR A 25 0.40 -45.84 -10.47
C THR A 25 1.35 -44.72 -10.89
N PRO A 26 1.02 -43.91 -11.90
CA PRO A 26 1.82 -42.74 -12.17
C PRO A 26 1.76 -41.87 -10.91
N ALA A 27 2.92 -41.64 -10.29
CA ALA A 27 3.05 -40.63 -9.26
C ALA A 27 2.53 -39.35 -9.89
N ALA A 28 1.41 -38.85 -9.40
CA ALA A 28 0.91 -37.53 -9.77
C ALA A 28 2.01 -36.57 -9.38
N VAL A 29 2.79 -36.11 -10.36
CA VAL A 29 3.65 -34.98 -10.25
C VAL A 29 2.68 -33.79 -10.04
N LEU A 30 2.45 -33.49 -8.77
CA LEU A 30 1.80 -32.22 -8.43
C LEU A 30 2.66 -31.14 -9.09
N ALA A 31 2.18 -30.60 -10.21
CA ALA A 31 2.76 -29.46 -10.82
C ALA A 31 2.76 -28.38 -9.75
N ARG A 32 3.91 -28.14 -9.12
CA ARG A 32 4.11 -26.94 -8.31
C ARG A 32 3.79 -25.81 -9.26
N SER A 33 2.78 -25.02 -8.93
CA SER A 33 2.53 -23.78 -9.63
C SER A 33 3.77 -22.92 -9.37
N ASN A 34 4.66 -22.91 -10.35
CA ASN A 34 5.84 -22.05 -10.37
C ASN A 34 5.33 -20.62 -10.40
N ALA A 35 5.36 -19.94 -9.28
CA ALA A 35 4.90 -18.57 -9.17
C ALA A 35 5.84 -17.77 -8.27
N THR A 36 6.17 -16.57 -8.73
CA THR A 36 6.93 -15.60 -7.94
C THR A 36 6.21 -15.28 -6.64
N PRO A 37 6.92 -14.89 -5.57
CA PRO A 37 6.31 -14.45 -4.34
C PRO A 37 5.29 -13.33 -4.56
N VAL A 38 4.19 -13.35 -3.81
CA VAL A 38 3.20 -12.26 -3.82
C VAL A 38 3.02 -11.77 -2.39
N ASN A 39 3.19 -10.48 -2.14
CA ASN A 39 3.00 -9.91 -0.82
C ASN A 39 1.51 -9.92 -0.45
N THR A 40 1.16 -10.54 0.67
CA THR A 40 -0.20 -10.62 1.22
C THR A 40 -0.40 -9.73 2.43
N ALA A 41 0.67 -9.42 3.19
CA ALA A 41 0.69 -8.36 4.19
C ALA A 41 2.02 -7.61 4.10
N ALA A 42 1.97 -6.28 4.20
CA ALA A 42 3.13 -5.42 4.06
C ALA A 42 4.23 -5.74 5.09
N PRO A 43 5.51 -5.53 4.76
CA PRO A 43 6.60 -5.46 5.72
C PRO A 43 6.32 -4.44 6.82
N THR A 44 6.99 -4.59 7.96
CA THR A 44 6.87 -3.68 9.12
C THR A 44 8.24 -3.20 9.56
N VAL A 45 8.28 -2.07 10.28
CA VAL A 45 9.45 -1.63 11.03
C VAL A 45 9.07 -1.61 12.50
N THR A 46 9.93 -2.17 13.35
CA THR A 46 9.77 -2.18 14.80
C THR A 46 11.03 -1.65 15.47
N GLY A 47 10.90 -1.11 16.67
CA GLY A 47 11.97 -0.49 17.43
C GLY A 47 11.60 0.92 17.85
N THR A 48 12.58 1.66 18.40
CA THR A 48 12.39 3.06 18.80
C THR A 48 12.91 3.97 17.70
N GLU A 49 12.06 4.87 17.20
CA GLU A 49 12.37 5.82 16.13
C GLU A 49 13.27 6.95 16.65
N ARG A 50 14.50 6.60 16.98
CA ARG A 50 15.50 7.50 17.56
C ARG A 50 16.89 7.21 17.01
N GLU A 51 17.68 8.25 16.81
CA GLU A 51 19.09 8.14 16.47
C GLU A 51 19.81 7.20 17.43
N GLY A 52 20.63 6.31 16.88
CA GLY A 52 21.42 5.35 17.65
C GLY A 52 20.64 4.14 18.18
N GLN A 53 19.31 4.07 18.07
CA GLN A 53 18.50 2.92 18.45
C GLN A 53 18.32 1.98 17.26
N THR A 54 18.23 0.67 17.50
CA THR A 54 18.09 -0.30 16.43
C THR A 54 16.64 -0.43 15.99
N LEU A 55 16.41 -0.27 14.70
CA LEU A 55 15.16 -0.63 14.02
C LEU A 55 15.30 -2.00 13.37
N THR A 56 14.23 -2.78 13.37
CA THR A 56 14.19 -4.13 12.80
C THR A 56 13.07 -4.23 11.75
N ALA A 57 13.42 -4.75 10.58
CA ALA A 57 12.46 -5.04 9.52
C ALA A 57 11.74 -6.36 9.78
N GLY A 58 10.40 -6.33 9.73
CA GLY A 58 9.57 -7.52 9.60
C GLY A 58 9.34 -7.82 8.12
N ASN A 59 9.42 -9.08 7.74
CA ASN A 59 9.34 -9.47 6.32
C ASN A 59 7.97 -9.23 5.69
N GLY A 60 6.91 -9.06 6.50
CA GLY A 60 5.54 -9.17 6.01
C GLY A 60 5.15 -10.63 5.75
N THR A 61 4.00 -10.84 5.14
CA THR A 61 3.56 -12.18 4.71
C THR A 61 3.51 -12.28 3.19
N TRP A 62 3.84 -13.45 2.70
CA TRP A 62 3.99 -13.69 1.27
C TRP A 62 3.41 -15.05 0.91
N SER A 63 2.79 -15.17 -0.24
CA SER A 63 2.46 -16.46 -0.85
C SER A 63 3.63 -17.00 -1.67
N ASN A 64 3.49 -18.24 -2.18
CA ASN A 64 4.46 -18.92 -3.05
C ASN A 64 5.84 -19.14 -2.41
N ASN A 65 5.86 -19.35 -1.08
CA ASN A 65 6.99 -19.83 -0.29
C ASN A 65 8.34 -19.18 -0.61
N PRO A 66 8.57 -17.91 -0.26
CA PRO A 66 9.89 -17.30 -0.39
C PRO A 66 10.93 -18.10 0.38
N THR A 67 12.11 -18.28 -0.21
CA THR A 67 13.26 -18.99 0.39
C THR A 67 14.24 -18.02 1.05
N SER A 68 14.22 -16.76 0.62
CA SER A 68 15.08 -15.70 1.20
C SER A 68 14.45 -14.32 1.07
N PHE A 69 15.00 -13.39 1.85
CA PHE A 69 14.59 -11.99 1.87
C PHE A 69 15.80 -11.09 1.78
N GLU A 70 15.67 -10.01 1.03
CA GLU A 70 16.65 -8.93 0.95
C GLU A 70 15.99 -7.65 1.42
N TYR A 71 16.77 -6.76 2.03
CA TYR A 71 16.28 -5.52 2.63
C TYR A 71 16.96 -4.33 1.99
N LYS A 72 16.24 -3.23 1.95
CA LYS A 72 16.77 -1.94 1.52
C LYS A 72 16.06 -0.84 2.28
N TRP A 73 16.78 -0.16 3.16
CA TRP A 73 16.27 0.95 3.92
C TRP A 73 16.26 2.22 3.09
N GLN A 74 15.23 3.02 3.31
CA GLN A 74 15.04 4.27 2.61
C GLN A 74 14.73 5.38 3.62
N ARG A 75 15.27 6.57 3.34
CA ARG A 75 14.96 7.80 4.07
C ARG A 75 13.90 8.57 3.31
N CYS A 76 12.84 8.93 4.02
CA CYS A 76 11.69 9.66 3.46
C CYS A 76 11.66 11.09 4.00
N THR A 77 10.87 11.96 3.40
CA THR A 77 10.49 13.24 4.00
C THR A 77 9.79 13.02 5.34
N ILE A 78 9.69 14.06 6.17
CA ILE A 78 9.08 14.00 7.52
C ILE A 78 7.64 13.46 7.50
N ASP A 79 6.94 13.60 6.39
CA ASP A 79 5.59 13.08 6.16
C ASP A 79 5.58 11.70 5.45
N GLY A 80 6.73 11.11 5.20
CA GLY A 80 6.86 9.78 4.60
C GLY A 80 6.62 9.71 3.09
N THR A 81 6.50 10.83 2.39
CA THR A 81 6.00 10.83 1.00
C THR A 81 7.06 10.73 -0.10
N ALA A 82 8.27 11.20 0.14
CA ALA A 82 9.37 11.15 -0.83
C ALA A 82 10.54 10.39 -0.22
N CYS A 83 10.77 9.15 -0.66
CA CYS A 83 11.80 8.27 -0.13
C CYS A 83 12.95 8.09 -1.11
N GLY A 84 14.17 8.02 -0.58
CA GLY A 84 15.39 7.70 -1.30
C GLY A 84 16.19 6.63 -0.57
N ASP A 85 16.91 5.79 -1.30
CA ASP A 85 17.70 4.69 -0.74
C ASP A 85 18.82 5.22 0.18
N ILE A 86 19.01 4.57 1.33
CA ILE A 86 20.16 4.81 2.21
C ILE A 86 21.27 3.88 1.74
N ALA A 87 22.38 4.47 1.29
CA ALA A 87 23.50 3.71 0.74
C ALA A 87 24.06 2.71 1.75
N GLY A 88 24.19 1.44 1.36
CA GLY A 88 24.72 0.36 2.20
C GLY A 88 23.75 -0.17 3.27
N ALA A 89 22.56 0.38 3.45
CA ALA A 89 21.60 -0.08 4.44
C ALA A 89 20.76 -1.26 3.89
N THR A 90 21.36 -2.44 3.85
CA THR A 90 20.79 -3.66 3.24
C THR A 90 20.53 -4.78 4.24
N GLU A 91 20.85 -4.55 5.52
CA GLU A 91 20.63 -5.54 6.56
C GLU A 91 19.18 -5.53 7.07
N LYS A 92 18.77 -6.62 7.70
CA LYS A 92 17.44 -6.73 8.35
C LYS A 92 17.26 -5.67 9.45
N THR A 93 18.33 -5.19 10.05
CA THR A 93 18.33 -4.15 11.07
C THR A 93 19.01 -2.89 10.55
N TYR A 94 18.53 -1.75 11.01
CA TYR A 94 19.15 -0.47 10.72
C TYR A 94 19.25 0.38 11.98
N LYS A 95 20.36 1.07 12.16
CA LYS A 95 20.60 1.98 13.27
C LYS A 95 20.62 3.41 12.73
N PRO A 96 19.55 4.19 12.93
CA PRO A 96 19.49 5.55 12.42
C PRO A 96 20.66 6.40 12.91
N VAL A 97 21.13 7.25 12.02
CA VAL A 97 22.22 8.21 12.26
C VAL A 97 21.70 9.64 12.30
N GLN A 98 22.52 10.62 12.69
CA GLN A 98 22.15 12.04 12.75
C GLN A 98 21.50 12.56 11.44
N GLY A 99 21.94 12.06 10.28
CA GLY A 99 21.35 12.42 8.99
C GLY A 99 19.92 11.90 8.77
N ASP A 100 19.41 11.03 9.64
CA ASP A 100 18.03 10.52 9.60
C ASP A 100 17.09 11.30 10.51
N VAL A 101 17.63 12.12 11.44
CA VAL A 101 16.81 12.92 12.36
C VAL A 101 15.86 13.84 11.58
N GLY A 102 14.58 13.81 11.92
CA GLY A 102 13.54 14.54 11.23
C GLY A 102 13.03 13.89 9.93
N HIS A 103 13.55 12.74 9.57
CA HIS A 103 13.11 11.94 8.44
C HIS A 103 12.37 10.70 8.91
N ALA A 104 11.32 10.30 8.21
CA ALA A 104 10.72 8.98 8.37
C ALA A 104 11.56 7.94 7.63
N LEU A 105 11.59 6.72 8.11
CA LEU A 105 12.28 5.60 7.46
C LEU A 105 11.27 4.55 6.99
N THR A 106 11.59 3.87 5.91
CA THR A 106 10.86 2.70 5.42
C THR A 106 11.85 1.64 4.98
N VAL A 107 11.42 0.40 4.96
CA VAL A 107 12.21 -0.71 4.43
C VAL A 107 11.49 -1.34 3.25
N GLU A 108 12.19 -1.49 2.14
CA GLU A 108 11.77 -2.29 1.00
C GLU A 108 12.29 -3.71 1.22
N VAL A 109 11.38 -4.70 1.26
CA VAL A 109 11.70 -6.12 1.40
C VAL A 109 11.44 -6.82 0.08
N THR A 110 12.45 -7.48 -0.44
CA THR A 110 12.39 -8.32 -1.63
C THR A 110 12.35 -9.78 -1.21
N ALA A 111 11.23 -10.44 -1.45
CA ALA A 111 11.07 -11.87 -1.26
C ALA A 111 11.52 -12.63 -2.52
N VAL A 112 12.28 -13.70 -2.36
CA VAL A 112 12.88 -14.49 -3.45
C VAL A 112 12.50 -15.94 -3.30
N ASN A 113 12.14 -16.59 -4.40
CA ASN A 113 12.06 -18.05 -4.53
C ASN A 113 12.69 -18.49 -5.88
N ALA A 114 12.64 -19.78 -6.19
CA ALA A 114 13.20 -20.33 -7.44
C ALA A 114 12.55 -19.72 -8.71
N ASP A 115 11.31 -19.25 -8.61
CA ASP A 115 10.52 -18.73 -9.74
C ASP A 115 10.67 -17.21 -9.92
N GLY A 116 11.36 -16.53 -9.00
CA GLY A 116 11.66 -15.10 -9.13
C GLY A 116 11.59 -14.32 -7.84
N ARG A 117 11.35 -13.01 -7.99
CA ARG A 117 11.46 -12.00 -6.94
C ARG A 117 10.24 -11.08 -6.95
N ALA A 118 9.81 -10.66 -5.77
CA ALA A 118 8.79 -9.62 -5.61
C ALA A 118 9.13 -8.73 -4.42
N THR A 119 8.78 -7.47 -4.50
CA THR A 119 9.16 -6.44 -3.55
C THR A 119 7.93 -5.76 -2.95
N ALA A 120 7.97 -5.51 -1.65
CA ALA A 120 7.00 -4.69 -0.94
C ALA A 120 7.71 -3.76 0.04
N ALA A 121 7.12 -2.59 0.31
CA ALA A 121 7.65 -1.64 1.27
C ALA A 121 6.80 -1.62 2.55
N SER A 122 7.46 -1.34 3.67
CA SER A 122 6.78 -1.06 4.94
C SER A 122 6.04 0.28 4.88
N GLN A 123 5.19 0.52 5.86
CA GLN A 123 4.78 1.90 6.15
C GLN A 123 5.98 2.71 6.66
N PRO A 124 6.03 4.03 6.39
CA PRO A 124 7.01 4.90 6.99
C PRO A 124 6.87 4.91 8.53
N THR A 125 7.98 4.96 9.24
CA THR A 125 8.02 5.19 10.69
C THR A 125 7.51 6.58 11.05
N ASP A 126 7.33 6.85 12.35
CA ASP A 126 7.40 8.24 12.83
C ASP A 126 8.78 8.83 12.46
N PRO A 127 8.93 10.15 12.34
CA PRO A 127 10.23 10.74 12.07
C PRO A 127 11.23 10.40 13.17
N ILE A 128 12.46 10.10 12.76
CA ILE A 128 13.54 9.75 13.71
C ILE A 128 13.84 10.94 14.62
N SER A 129 13.75 10.71 15.91
CA SER A 129 14.10 11.67 16.95
C SER A 129 15.61 11.72 17.17
N ASP A 130 16.10 12.88 17.60
CA ASP A 130 17.49 13.08 18.06
C ASP A 130 17.80 12.19 19.27
N ALA A 131 19.03 11.70 19.39
CA ALA A 131 19.49 10.88 20.51
C ALA A 131 19.24 11.55 21.88
N SER A 132 19.44 12.87 21.93
CA SER A 132 19.33 13.71 23.15
C SER A 132 17.98 14.41 23.29
N GLY A 133 17.07 14.24 22.33
CA GLY A 133 15.75 14.88 22.37
C GLY A 133 14.86 14.30 23.48
N PRO A 134 13.78 15.01 23.87
CA PRO A 134 12.87 14.56 24.92
C PRO A 134 12.14 13.28 24.49
N ASN A 135 11.85 12.41 25.46
CA ASN A 135 11.02 11.23 25.26
C ASN A 135 9.55 11.57 25.56
N TYR A 136 8.62 11.13 24.74
CA TYR A 136 7.22 11.20 25.13
C TYR A 136 6.93 10.17 26.23
N THR A 137 6.23 10.59 27.27
CA THR A 137 5.69 9.72 28.32
C THR A 137 4.22 9.38 28.04
N VAL A 138 3.51 10.30 27.35
CA VAL A 138 2.18 10.08 26.78
C VAL A 138 2.20 10.61 25.33
N ARG A 139 1.78 9.79 24.40
CA ARG A 139 1.69 10.20 22.99
C ARG A 139 0.65 11.32 22.78
N PRO A 140 0.81 12.16 21.75
CA PRO A 140 -0.27 13.02 21.29
C PRO A 140 -1.55 12.23 21.05
N ALA A 141 -2.69 12.83 21.30
CA ALA A 141 -3.99 12.20 21.14
C ALA A 141 -4.96 13.13 20.39
N LEU A 142 -5.95 12.52 19.73
CA LEU A 142 -7.05 13.23 19.08
C LEU A 142 -8.34 13.02 19.87
N SER A 143 -9.17 14.05 19.86
CA SER A 143 -10.55 14.01 20.35
C SER A 143 -11.48 14.77 19.39
N GLY A 144 -12.79 14.51 19.47
CA GLY A 144 -13.76 15.09 18.55
C GLY A 144 -14.19 14.12 17.45
N SER A 145 -14.96 14.62 16.49
CA SER A 145 -15.54 13.84 15.39
C SER A 145 -14.79 14.07 14.08
N ALA A 146 -14.41 12.99 13.41
CA ALA A 146 -13.81 13.05 12.08
C ALA A 146 -14.89 13.18 10.98
N THR A 147 -15.89 14.02 11.18
CA THR A 147 -16.99 14.27 10.24
C THR A 147 -16.81 15.62 9.57
N VAL A 148 -17.08 15.71 8.27
CA VAL A 148 -16.97 16.98 7.52
C VAL A 148 -17.83 18.07 8.18
N GLY A 149 -17.23 19.23 8.47
CA GLY A 149 -17.85 20.35 9.16
C GLY A 149 -17.60 20.37 10.67
N GLU A 150 -17.15 19.27 11.27
CA GLU A 150 -16.81 19.16 12.69
C GLU A 150 -15.32 19.48 12.94
N GLU A 151 -14.95 19.65 14.20
CA GLU A 151 -13.56 19.89 14.60
C GLU A 151 -12.95 18.68 15.32
N LEU A 152 -11.71 18.38 14.98
CA LEU A 152 -10.84 17.53 15.78
C LEU A 152 -9.90 18.40 16.61
N GLN A 153 -9.71 18.01 17.86
CA GLN A 153 -8.73 18.58 18.76
C GLN A 153 -7.54 17.65 18.93
N SER A 154 -6.36 18.21 19.17
CA SER A 154 -5.14 17.46 19.43
C SER A 154 -4.46 17.90 20.72
N THR A 155 -3.92 16.93 21.47
CA THR A 155 -2.93 17.21 22.54
C THR A 155 -1.52 17.18 21.95
N THR A 156 -0.55 17.74 22.69
CA THR A 156 0.87 17.60 22.35
C THR A 156 1.50 16.35 22.95
N GLY A 157 0.74 15.60 23.74
CA GLY A 157 1.32 14.58 24.61
C GLY A 157 2.08 15.16 25.78
N THR A 158 2.68 14.30 26.59
CA THR A 158 3.61 14.68 27.66
C THR A 158 5.00 14.14 27.38
N TRP A 159 6.02 14.88 27.80
CA TRP A 159 7.40 14.64 27.42
C TRP A 159 8.34 14.76 28.63
N SER A 160 9.44 14.03 28.63
CA SER A 160 10.49 14.13 29.62
C SER A 160 11.88 14.16 28.93
N PRO A 161 12.72 15.18 29.22
CA PRO A 161 12.40 16.40 29.96
C PRO A 161 11.32 17.25 29.28
N THR A 162 10.72 18.17 30.03
CA THR A 162 9.71 19.08 29.50
C THR A 162 10.27 19.91 28.34
N PRO A 163 9.65 19.92 27.17
CA PRO A 163 10.10 20.69 26.02
C PRO A 163 10.02 22.20 26.27
N THR A 164 10.98 22.93 25.74
CA THR A 164 10.92 24.41 25.67
C THR A 164 9.91 24.90 24.65
N SER A 165 9.62 24.07 23.63
CA SER A 165 8.58 24.36 22.64
C SER A 165 8.01 23.08 22.04
N THR A 166 6.74 23.15 21.65
CA THR A 166 6.06 22.13 20.85
C THR A 166 5.35 22.75 19.67
N THR A 167 5.39 22.08 18.53
CA THR A 167 4.62 22.47 17.33
C THR A 167 3.79 21.31 16.85
N ARG A 168 2.71 21.59 16.12
CA ARG A 168 1.81 20.62 15.53
C ARG A 168 1.81 20.74 14.02
N GLN A 169 1.60 19.62 13.35
CA GLN A 169 1.32 19.55 11.93
C GLN A 169 0.25 18.47 11.69
N TRP A 170 -0.94 18.90 11.28
CA TRP A 170 -1.97 17.95 10.90
C TRP A 170 -1.61 17.26 9.59
N GLN A 171 -1.89 15.98 9.55
CA GLN A 171 -1.63 15.12 8.40
C GLN A 171 -2.91 14.40 7.99
N ARG A 172 -3.02 14.18 6.70
CA ARG A 172 -4.04 13.34 6.09
C ARG A 172 -3.40 12.05 5.66
N CYS A 173 -3.94 10.93 6.13
CA CYS A 173 -3.51 9.58 5.80
C CYS A 173 -4.58 8.91 4.95
N ASP A 174 -4.18 7.98 4.07
CA ASP A 174 -5.15 7.15 3.37
C ASP A 174 -5.88 6.19 4.34
N SER A 175 -6.88 5.47 3.86
CA SER A 175 -7.76 4.63 4.69
C SER A 175 -7.04 3.52 5.45
N ASP A 176 -5.86 3.11 4.98
CA ASP A 176 -5.01 2.06 5.58
C ASP A 176 -3.76 2.64 6.28
N ASN A 177 -3.71 3.95 6.47
CA ASN A 177 -2.62 4.69 7.14
C ASN A 177 -1.25 4.59 6.45
N THR A 178 -1.21 4.22 5.18
CA THR A 178 0.06 3.95 4.47
C THR A 178 0.69 5.18 3.83
N ASP A 179 -0.05 6.24 3.61
CA ASP A 179 0.40 7.44 2.89
C ASP A 179 -0.14 8.69 3.61
N CYS A 180 0.57 9.13 4.65
CA CYS A 180 0.23 10.33 5.41
C CYS A 180 0.92 11.55 4.82
N ARG A 181 0.20 12.66 4.68
CA ARG A 181 0.71 13.91 4.08
C ARG A 181 0.35 15.10 4.93
N ASN A 182 1.27 16.04 5.01
CA ASN A 182 1.03 17.31 5.69
C ASN A 182 -0.14 18.06 5.03
N ILE A 183 -1.07 18.52 5.85
CA ILE A 183 -2.12 19.45 5.43
C ILE A 183 -1.53 20.86 5.55
N VAL A 184 -1.31 21.50 4.42
CA VAL A 184 -0.64 22.80 4.35
C VAL A 184 -1.33 23.84 5.24
N GLY A 185 -0.56 24.46 6.15
CA GLY A 185 -1.04 25.48 7.08
C GLY A 185 -1.87 24.96 8.26
N ALA A 186 -2.09 23.65 8.39
CA ALA A 186 -2.83 23.08 9.50
C ALA A 186 -1.90 22.78 10.69
N THR A 187 -1.63 23.82 11.51
CA THR A 187 -0.70 23.75 12.66
C THR A 187 -1.37 24.07 13.99
N GLY A 188 -2.67 24.36 13.99
CA GLY A 188 -3.44 24.68 15.19
C GLY A 188 -3.66 23.49 16.12
N GLN A 189 -4.13 23.77 17.33
CA GLN A 189 -4.58 22.76 18.27
C GLN A 189 -5.81 22.03 17.73
N THR A 190 -6.66 22.72 17.01
CA THR A 190 -7.86 22.17 16.36
C THR A 190 -7.67 22.13 14.85
N TYR A 191 -8.41 21.24 14.22
CA TYR A 191 -8.53 21.13 12.78
C TYR A 191 -9.98 20.91 12.36
N GLY A 192 -10.53 21.86 11.62
CA GLY A 192 -11.85 21.71 11.00
C GLY A 192 -11.79 20.69 9.85
N VAL A 193 -12.54 19.62 9.98
CA VAL A 193 -12.60 18.54 8.98
C VAL A 193 -13.29 19.04 7.72
N ARG A 194 -12.67 18.87 6.57
CA ARG A 194 -13.11 19.43 5.29
C ARG A 194 -13.59 18.35 4.34
N ALA A 195 -14.40 18.70 3.37
CA ALA A 195 -14.84 17.77 2.32
C ALA A 195 -13.67 17.10 1.55
N GLY A 196 -12.51 17.77 1.49
CA GLY A 196 -11.30 17.21 0.89
C GLY A 196 -10.63 16.10 1.71
N ASP A 197 -11.06 15.88 2.96
CA ASP A 197 -10.57 14.83 3.84
C ASP A 197 -11.38 13.53 3.72
N ALA A 198 -12.50 13.59 3.00
CA ALA A 198 -13.41 12.45 2.88
C ALA A 198 -12.74 11.19 2.33
N GLY A 199 -12.87 10.10 3.07
CA GLY A 199 -12.24 8.80 2.78
C GLY A 199 -10.84 8.64 3.36
N ASP A 200 -10.22 9.71 3.86
CA ASP A 200 -8.93 9.70 4.51
C ASP A 200 -9.08 9.66 6.05
N ARG A 201 -8.00 9.39 6.74
CA ARG A 201 -7.86 9.50 8.19
C ARG A 201 -7.00 10.71 8.53
N LEU A 202 -7.21 11.27 9.70
CA LEU A 202 -6.47 12.43 10.16
C LEU A 202 -5.60 12.07 11.37
N ARG A 203 -4.41 12.65 11.45
CA ARG A 203 -3.52 12.55 12.61
C ARG A 203 -2.77 13.86 12.80
N VAL A 204 -2.16 14.04 13.96
CA VAL A 204 -1.23 15.15 14.22
C VAL A 204 0.18 14.59 14.43
N LEU A 205 1.15 15.21 13.79
CA LEU A 205 2.57 15.09 14.12
C LEU A 205 2.94 16.21 15.08
N VAL A 206 3.49 15.88 16.23
CA VAL A 206 4.02 16.82 17.21
C VAL A 206 5.54 16.78 17.15
N THR A 207 6.14 17.97 17.08
CA THR A 207 7.58 18.16 17.24
C THR A 207 7.81 18.82 18.60
N ALA A 208 8.62 18.19 19.46
CA ALA A 208 9.01 18.66 20.77
C ALA A 208 10.50 19.00 20.78
N ARG A 209 10.87 20.19 21.29
CA ARG A 209 12.24 20.70 21.29
C ARG A 209 12.70 21.02 22.71
N THR A 210 13.95 20.66 23.00
CA THR A 210 14.71 21.13 24.17
C THR A 210 16.01 21.77 23.68
N ALA A 211 16.80 22.31 24.59
CA ALA A 211 18.17 22.75 24.26
C ALA A 211 19.07 21.59 23.77
N SER A 212 18.76 20.37 24.20
CA SER A 212 19.57 19.17 23.91
C SER A 212 19.21 18.49 22.57
N GLY A 213 17.99 18.72 22.04
CA GLY A 213 17.60 18.07 20.79
C GLY A 213 16.10 18.12 20.50
N VAL A 214 15.72 17.48 19.41
CA VAL A 214 14.35 17.45 18.89
C VAL A 214 13.80 16.03 18.89
N SER A 215 12.51 15.89 19.20
CA SER A 215 11.80 14.61 19.11
C SER A 215 10.46 14.78 18.42
N TYR A 216 9.98 13.67 17.90
CA TYR A 216 8.74 13.61 17.12
C TYR A 216 7.84 12.51 17.68
N ALA A 217 6.55 12.75 17.64
CA ALA A 217 5.55 11.71 17.91
C ALA A 217 4.27 12.02 17.11
N THR A 218 3.66 11.00 16.54
CA THR A 218 2.34 11.11 15.94
C THR A 218 1.26 10.68 16.93
N SER A 219 0.07 11.24 16.77
CA SER A 219 -1.12 10.69 17.42
C SER A 219 -1.55 9.40 16.75
N ASN A 220 -2.45 8.64 17.39
CA ASN A 220 -3.31 7.71 16.68
C ASN A 220 -4.05 8.45 15.55
N THR A 221 -4.45 7.73 14.51
CA THR A 221 -5.29 8.27 13.44
C THR A 221 -6.75 8.30 13.86
N SER A 222 -7.49 9.27 13.36
CA SER A 222 -8.95 9.34 13.51
C SER A 222 -9.62 8.11 12.86
N ALA A 223 -10.92 7.93 13.09
CA ALA A 223 -11.76 7.19 12.17
C ALA A 223 -11.61 7.77 10.74
N ALA A 224 -11.87 6.95 9.73
CA ALA A 224 -11.93 7.47 8.36
C ALA A 224 -13.03 8.56 8.29
N VAL A 225 -12.69 9.71 7.75
CA VAL A 225 -13.67 10.78 7.54
C VAL A 225 -14.76 10.24 6.63
N PRO A 226 -16.02 10.18 7.09
CA PRO A 226 -17.11 9.70 6.24
C PRO A 226 -17.10 10.49 4.93
N GLY A 227 -17.17 9.81 3.82
CA GLY A 227 -17.46 10.48 2.55
C GLY A 227 -18.79 11.20 2.75
N GLY A 228 -18.77 12.54 2.75
CA GLY A 228 -19.96 13.30 3.07
C GLY A 228 -21.13 12.80 2.25
N SER A 229 -22.07 12.10 2.89
CA SER A 229 -23.44 12.15 2.43
C SER A 229 -23.83 13.62 2.55
N THR A 230 -23.77 14.35 1.46
CA THR A 230 -24.72 15.43 1.31
C THR A 230 -26.07 14.77 1.54
N SER A 231 -26.66 15.05 2.72
CA SER A 231 -28.09 14.78 2.95
C SER A 231 -28.83 15.59 1.91
N THR A 232 -28.90 15.04 0.73
CA THR A 232 -29.82 15.51 -0.31
C THR A 232 -31.12 14.86 0.06
N THR A 233 -32.01 15.63 0.67
CA THR A 233 -33.45 15.37 0.64
C THR A 233 -33.76 14.74 -0.71
N THR A 234 -34.19 13.50 -0.67
CA THR A 234 -34.46 12.70 -1.87
C THR A 234 -35.63 13.30 -2.61
N THR A 235 -35.35 14.24 -3.48
CA THR A 235 -36.24 14.46 -4.61
C THR A 235 -35.81 13.46 -5.67
N THR A 236 -36.62 12.46 -5.90
CA THR A 236 -36.46 11.46 -6.95
C THR A 236 -36.41 12.14 -8.32
N VAL A 237 -35.23 12.54 -8.74
CA VAL A 237 -34.96 12.83 -10.14
C VAL A 237 -34.24 11.63 -10.70
N SER A 238 -34.97 10.81 -11.42
CA SER A 238 -34.50 9.68 -12.22
C SER A 238 -33.56 10.19 -13.34
N GLY A 239 -32.31 10.42 -13.00
CA GLY A 239 -31.29 10.80 -13.96
C GLY A 239 -29.94 10.18 -13.60
N ASN A 240 -29.35 9.38 -14.50
CA ASN A 240 -28.00 8.85 -14.36
C ASN A 240 -27.01 10.00 -14.10
N LYS A 241 -26.32 10.01 -12.96
CA LYS A 241 -25.32 11.02 -12.60
C LYS A 241 -23.96 10.64 -13.17
N ALA A 242 -23.15 11.65 -13.49
CA ALA A 242 -21.78 11.40 -13.91
C ALA A 242 -20.98 10.71 -12.77
N PRO A 243 -20.09 9.77 -13.07
CA PRO A 243 -19.27 9.11 -12.05
C PRO A 243 -18.37 10.13 -11.36
N THR A 244 -18.06 9.88 -10.10
CA THR A 244 -17.04 10.64 -9.37
C THR A 244 -15.76 9.83 -9.25
N LEU A 245 -14.61 10.51 -9.31
CA LEU A 245 -13.31 9.89 -9.17
C LEU A 245 -12.50 10.68 -8.14
N THR A 246 -11.93 9.97 -7.19
CA THR A 246 -11.03 10.54 -6.16
C THR A 246 -9.69 9.83 -6.26
N PHE A 247 -8.60 10.60 -6.36
CA PHE A 247 -7.26 10.07 -6.20
C PHE A 247 -7.00 9.81 -4.72
N LEU A 248 -6.66 8.59 -4.36
CA LEU A 248 -6.27 8.22 -3.00
C LEU A 248 -4.77 8.36 -2.82
N SER A 249 -3.99 7.71 -3.68
CA SER A 249 -2.53 7.84 -3.65
C SER A 249 -1.92 7.80 -5.05
N LEU A 250 -0.74 8.38 -5.17
CA LEU A 250 0.10 8.31 -6.37
C LEU A 250 1.56 8.23 -5.91
N ARG A 251 2.21 7.12 -6.17
CA ARG A 251 3.63 6.94 -5.83
C ARG A 251 4.40 6.36 -7.00
N ARG A 252 5.70 6.51 -6.95
CA ARG A 252 6.62 5.89 -7.90
C ARG A 252 7.58 4.97 -7.16
N VAL A 253 7.79 3.78 -7.74
CA VAL A 253 8.80 2.82 -7.28
C VAL A 253 9.61 2.41 -8.51
N GLY A 254 10.89 2.73 -8.49
CA GLY A 254 11.75 2.54 -9.66
C GLY A 254 11.20 3.24 -10.90
N VAL A 255 10.94 2.49 -11.96
CA VAL A 255 10.34 2.98 -13.21
C VAL A 255 8.82 2.93 -13.25
N ARG A 256 8.17 2.31 -12.24
CA ARG A 256 6.72 2.14 -12.19
C ARG A 256 6.05 3.24 -11.40
N VAL A 257 4.86 3.62 -11.84
CA VAL A 257 3.93 4.50 -11.12
C VAL A 257 2.79 3.65 -10.58
N TYR A 258 2.45 3.87 -9.33
CA TYR A 258 1.35 3.22 -8.63
C TYR A 258 0.32 4.27 -8.26
N ALA A 259 -0.92 4.06 -8.67
CA ALA A 259 -2.04 4.92 -8.32
C ALA A 259 -3.11 4.10 -7.60
N ARG A 260 -3.64 4.64 -6.50
CA ARG A 260 -4.89 4.20 -5.89
C ARG A 260 -5.92 5.29 -6.10
N PHE A 261 -7.12 4.90 -6.46
CA PHE A 261 -8.22 5.82 -6.70
C PHE A 261 -9.55 5.14 -6.38
N ARG A 262 -10.51 5.96 -6.01
CA ARG A 262 -11.89 5.53 -5.74
C ARG A 262 -12.79 6.03 -6.85
N VAL A 263 -13.68 5.17 -7.31
CA VAL A 263 -14.71 5.50 -8.29
C VAL A 263 -16.06 5.24 -7.66
N CYS A 264 -16.93 6.26 -7.68
CA CYS A 264 -18.33 6.14 -7.26
C CYS A 264 -19.23 6.51 -8.44
N ASP A 265 -20.35 5.81 -8.56
CA ASP A 265 -21.35 6.02 -9.61
C ASP A 265 -22.67 5.38 -9.15
N ASP A 266 -23.78 5.93 -9.53
CA ASP A 266 -25.12 5.43 -9.23
C ASP A 266 -25.43 4.11 -9.97
N LYS A 267 -24.75 3.86 -11.11
CA LYS A 267 -24.84 2.58 -11.83
C LYS A 267 -23.67 1.66 -11.53
N LEU A 268 -23.99 0.43 -11.14
CA LEU A 268 -22.98 -0.62 -10.95
C LEU A 268 -22.42 -1.11 -12.27
N GLY A 269 -21.28 -1.78 -12.23
CA GLY A 269 -20.67 -2.43 -13.39
C GLY A 269 -19.41 -1.74 -13.91
N LYS A 270 -19.25 -1.77 -15.23
CA LYS A 270 -18.03 -1.33 -15.89
C LYS A 270 -17.92 0.19 -15.95
N THR A 271 -16.79 0.74 -15.50
CA THR A 271 -16.44 2.15 -15.67
C THR A 271 -15.09 2.23 -16.38
N THR A 272 -14.99 3.05 -17.41
CA THR A 272 -13.73 3.28 -18.12
C THR A 272 -12.95 4.40 -17.44
N ILE A 273 -11.68 4.19 -17.18
CA ILE A 273 -10.78 5.21 -16.64
C ILE A 273 -9.86 5.69 -17.76
N ILE A 274 -9.87 6.98 -17.98
CA ILE A 274 -8.92 7.66 -18.87
C ILE A 274 -7.81 8.22 -18.01
N GLU A 275 -6.61 7.72 -18.24
CA GLU A 275 -5.38 8.17 -17.60
C GLU A 275 -4.58 9.01 -18.58
N ARG A 276 -4.03 10.12 -18.14
CA ARG A 276 -3.04 10.90 -18.90
C ARG A 276 -1.83 11.19 -18.05
N ASP A 277 -0.69 10.89 -18.63
CA ASP A 277 0.61 11.27 -18.14
C ASP A 277 1.03 12.59 -18.80
N ASN A 278 1.35 13.60 -18.00
CA ASN A 278 1.79 14.89 -18.49
C ASN A 278 3.13 15.27 -17.87
N LYS A 279 4.06 15.74 -18.68
CA LYS A 279 5.34 16.26 -18.25
C LYS A 279 5.65 17.53 -19.02
N ALA A 280 5.87 18.64 -18.32
CA ALA A 280 5.99 19.98 -18.91
C ALA A 280 4.78 20.31 -19.83
N ARG A 281 4.86 21.36 -20.63
CA ARG A 281 3.74 21.80 -21.46
C ARG A 281 3.51 20.96 -22.74
N ALA A 282 4.45 20.09 -23.12
CA ALA A 282 4.47 19.50 -24.46
C ALA A 282 4.31 17.97 -24.50
N LEU A 283 4.42 17.25 -23.38
CA LEU A 283 4.40 15.80 -23.39
C LEU A 283 3.17 15.25 -22.70
N SER A 284 2.32 14.58 -23.47
CA SER A 284 1.14 13.88 -22.98
C SER A 284 1.09 12.46 -23.55
N ALA A 285 0.71 11.49 -22.71
CA ALA A 285 0.38 10.15 -23.13
C ALA A 285 -0.94 9.75 -22.47
N GLN A 286 -1.86 9.18 -23.23
CA GLN A 286 -3.16 8.76 -22.76
C GLN A 286 -3.26 7.24 -22.79
N ARG A 287 -3.89 6.68 -21.75
CA ARG A 287 -4.30 5.27 -21.69
C ARG A 287 -5.74 5.18 -21.24
N LYS A 288 -6.40 4.11 -21.65
CA LYS A 288 -7.75 3.77 -21.18
C LYS A 288 -7.71 2.37 -20.57
N PHE A 289 -8.39 2.18 -19.46
CA PHE A 289 -8.59 0.88 -18.85
C PHE A 289 -9.97 0.85 -18.18
N SER A 290 -10.48 -0.34 -17.92
CA SER A 290 -11.77 -0.51 -17.28
C SER A 290 -11.63 -1.08 -15.89
N VAL A 291 -12.52 -0.63 -15.01
CA VAL A 291 -12.74 -1.19 -13.67
C VAL A 291 -14.18 -1.64 -13.56
N VAL A 292 -14.43 -2.72 -12.83
CA VAL A 292 -15.79 -3.22 -12.59
C VAL A 292 -16.12 -3.00 -11.12
N ARG A 293 -17.23 -2.30 -10.87
CA ARG A 293 -17.72 -2.02 -9.51
C ARG A 293 -18.87 -2.95 -9.18
N LYS A 294 -18.81 -3.56 -8.00
CA LYS A 294 -19.89 -4.37 -7.41
C LYS A 294 -20.70 -3.58 -6.36
N THR A 295 -20.25 -2.38 -6.02
CA THR A 295 -20.87 -1.44 -5.08
C THR A 295 -20.91 -0.05 -5.69
N SER A 296 -21.73 0.85 -5.15
CA SER A 296 -21.82 2.24 -5.60
C SER A 296 -20.48 2.97 -5.62
N CYS A 297 -19.60 2.65 -4.67
CA CYS A 297 -18.21 3.11 -4.61
C CYS A 297 -17.26 1.94 -4.49
N ALA A 298 -16.14 1.96 -5.22
CA ALA A 298 -15.08 0.96 -5.09
C ALA A 298 -13.69 1.61 -5.24
N THR A 299 -12.73 1.07 -4.51
CA THR A 299 -11.33 1.49 -4.57
C THR A 299 -10.56 0.54 -5.47
N PHE A 300 -9.71 1.11 -6.31
CA PHE A 300 -8.89 0.38 -7.27
C PHE A 300 -7.43 0.78 -7.14
N ALA A 301 -6.54 -0.18 -7.35
CA ALA A 301 -5.11 0.04 -7.49
C ALA A 301 -4.69 -0.23 -8.93
N ARG A 302 -3.81 0.60 -9.46
CA ARG A 302 -3.25 0.46 -10.81
C ARG A 302 -1.76 0.79 -10.78
N ASN A 303 -0.97 0.02 -11.51
CA ASN A 303 0.40 0.39 -11.77
C ASN A 303 0.72 0.34 -13.28
N TRP A 304 1.69 1.14 -13.70
CA TRP A 304 2.16 1.16 -15.09
C TRP A 304 3.59 1.68 -15.17
N VAL A 305 4.24 1.37 -16.28
CA VAL A 305 5.54 1.97 -16.63
C VAL A 305 5.26 3.12 -17.57
N PRO A 306 5.58 4.37 -17.21
CA PRO A 306 5.47 5.50 -18.12
C PRO A 306 6.36 5.27 -19.36
N ALA A 307 5.96 5.83 -20.51
CA ALA A 307 6.79 5.81 -21.70
C ALA A 307 8.19 6.41 -21.41
N SER A 308 9.21 5.99 -22.16
CA SER A 308 10.61 6.39 -21.90
C SER A 308 10.80 7.90 -21.80
N ARG A 309 10.10 8.68 -22.63
CA ARG A 309 10.11 10.15 -22.61
C ARG A 309 9.65 10.78 -21.28
N PHE A 310 8.90 10.04 -20.45
CA PHE A 310 8.47 10.49 -19.12
C PHE A 310 9.40 10.03 -18.00
N ARG A 311 10.48 9.30 -18.32
CA ARG A 311 11.41 8.74 -17.33
C ARG A 311 12.57 9.67 -16.99
N THR A 312 12.71 10.82 -17.65
CA THR A 312 13.72 11.85 -17.35
C THR A 312 13.35 12.65 -16.08
N PRO A 313 14.30 13.27 -15.37
CA PRO A 313 14.03 14.10 -14.21
C PRO A 313 13.00 15.20 -14.46
N GLY A 314 12.30 15.65 -13.42
CA GLY A 314 11.33 16.72 -13.47
C GLY A 314 9.96 16.38 -12.90
N ARG A 315 9.07 17.37 -12.91
CA ARG A 315 7.69 17.21 -12.41
C ARG A 315 6.85 16.43 -13.42
N TYR A 316 6.16 15.43 -12.93
CA TYR A 316 5.30 14.53 -13.65
C TYR A 316 3.89 14.60 -13.08
N VAL A 317 2.88 14.80 -13.91
CA VAL A 317 1.50 14.94 -13.47
C VAL A 317 0.67 13.81 -14.09
N VAL A 318 0.03 13.03 -13.24
CA VAL A 318 -0.97 12.04 -13.66
C VAL A 318 -2.36 12.62 -13.48
N THR A 319 -3.16 12.53 -14.51
CA THR A 319 -4.57 12.87 -14.45
C THR A 319 -5.43 11.63 -14.69
N LEU A 320 -6.50 11.51 -13.92
CA LEU A 320 -7.50 10.46 -14.10
C LEU A 320 -8.87 11.06 -14.31
N ARG A 321 -9.66 10.42 -15.16
CA ARG A 321 -11.07 10.73 -15.41
C ARG A 321 -11.85 9.44 -15.58
N ALA A 322 -12.99 9.32 -14.93
CA ALA A 322 -13.89 8.18 -15.08
C ALA A 322 -14.97 8.47 -16.11
N VAL A 323 -15.35 7.44 -16.86
CA VAL A 323 -16.43 7.48 -17.87
C VAL A 323 -17.35 6.30 -17.57
N ASP A 324 -18.63 6.56 -17.35
CA ASP A 324 -19.64 5.52 -17.18
C ASP A 324 -20.03 4.86 -18.53
N THR A 325 -20.89 3.87 -18.46
CA THR A 325 -21.38 3.16 -19.68
C THR A 325 -22.25 4.02 -20.58
N SER A 326 -22.79 5.13 -20.07
CA SER A 326 -23.57 6.10 -20.85
C SER A 326 -22.72 7.25 -21.41
N GLY A 327 -21.40 7.20 -21.23
CA GLY A 327 -20.46 8.19 -21.75
C GLY A 327 -20.30 9.45 -20.89
N ARG A 328 -20.94 9.53 -19.71
CA ARG A 328 -20.78 10.66 -18.79
C ARG A 328 -19.42 10.66 -18.14
N LEU A 329 -18.86 11.82 -17.99
CA LEU A 329 -17.47 12.04 -17.57
C LEU A 329 -17.40 12.62 -16.16
N SER A 330 -16.57 12.04 -15.29
CA SER A 330 -16.22 12.66 -14.00
C SER A 330 -15.42 13.95 -14.20
N LEU A 331 -15.30 14.75 -13.15
CA LEU A 331 -14.27 15.78 -13.11
C LEU A 331 -12.87 15.14 -13.26
N ILE A 332 -11.95 15.88 -13.90
CA ILE A 332 -10.55 15.46 -13.97
C ILE A 332 -9.93 15.60 -12.59
N ARG A 333 -9.26 14.57 -12.15
CA ARG A 333 -8.43 14.59 -10.93
C ARG A 333 -6.98 14.41 -11.31
N SER A 334 -6.10 15.21 -10.68
CA SER A 334 -4.67 15.19 -10.99
C SER A 334 -3.85 15.10 -9.72
N ARG A 335 -2.72 14.39 -9.80
CA ARG A 335 -1.66 14.39 -8.81
C ARG A 335 -0.30 14.48 -9.49
N SER A 336 0.66 15.07 -8.80
CA SER A 336 2.01 15.22 -9.33
C SER A 336 3.01 14.36 -8.55
N LEU A 337 3.99 13.85 -9.30
CA LEU A 337 5.20 13.22 -8.80
C LEU A 337 6.38 14.05 -9.26
N VAL A 338 7.41 14.14 -8.44
CA VAL A 338 8.70 14.71 -8.84
C VAL A 338 9.68 13.56 -9.08
N ARG A 339 10.30 13.54 -10.23
CA ARG A 339 11.44 12.68 -10.51
C ARG A 339 12.72 13.51 -10.40
N ARG A 340 13.54 13.15 -9.46
CA ARG A 340 14.91 13.66 -9.31
C ARG A 340 15.86 12.84 -10.14
#